data_6ee1de8ba164a89c601ec92384ed0549
#
_entry.id   6ee1de8ba164a89c601ec92384ed0549
#
_cell.length_a   1.000
_cell.length_b   1.000
_cell.length_c   1.000
_cell.angle_alpha   90.00
_cell.angle_beta   90.00
_cell.angle_gamma   90.00
#
_symmetry.space_group_name_H-M   'P 1'
#
loop_
_entity.id
_entity.type
_entity.pdbx_description
1 polymer ?
#
loop_
_entity_poly.entity_id
_entity_poly.type
_entity_poly.pdbx_seq_one_letter_code
_entity_poly.pdbx_strand_id
1 'polypeptide(L)'
;DIAKETRKTPLNIEVNKDLVNKTIKEKTFGTDMSAKIWKNKEESIKTIREHIVAGMEKNESNPRTIAREINKVIDMERYKIERVVRTEMATIQTKLDKESYESFGFEKYQFIATFDNRTSEVCKSLDGEVYNTNEMESGVNAAPMHPNCRSTTIAYFDGNFYERAGRNIESGKWEDMSDDIKTFGDYEREYLWK
;
A
#
# COMPACT_ATOMS: atom_id res chain seq x y z
N ASP A 1 -17.62 18.70 -9.56
CA ASP A 1 -17.35 19.66 -8.44
C ASP A 1 -17.00 18.98 -7.13
N ILE A 2 -17.60 17.83 -6.80
CA ILE A 2 -17.27 17.08 -5.56
C ILE A 2 -15.80 16.63 -5.55
N ALA A 3 -15.27 16.17 -6.68
CA ALA A 3 -13.87 15.72 -6.82
C ALA A 3 -12.83 16.86 -6.68
N LYS A 4 -13.22 18.12 -6.98
CA LYS A 4 -12.35 19.28 -6.78
C LYS A 4 -12.37 19.82 -5.35
N GLU A 5 -13.44 19.61 -4.63
CA GLU A 5 -13.60 20.06 -3.25
C GLU A 5 -12.90 19.14 -2.26
N THR A 6 -12.89 17.83 -2.54
CA THR A 6 -12.17 16.83 -1.71
C THR A 6 -10.63 16.97 -1.76
N ARG A 7 -10.06 17.59 -2.82
CA ARG A 7 -8.61 17.89 -2.87
C ARG A 7 -8.16 19.00 -1.92
N LYS A 8 -9.07 19.81 -1.36
CA LYS A 8 -8.71 20.98 -0.52
C LYS A 8 -8.84 20.76 0.98
N THR A 9 -9.46 19.69 1.40
CA THR A 9 -9.56 19.36 2.82
C THR A 9 -8.61 18.19 3.08
N PRO A 10 -7.52 18.37 3.84
CA PRO A 10 -6.81 17.20 4.35
C PRO A 10 -7.84 16.43 5.17
N LEU A 11 -8.20 15.23 4.71
CA LEU A 11 -8.96 14.29 5.52
C LEU A 11 -8.13 14.05 6.78
N ASN A 12 -8.53 14.71 7.86
CA ASN A 12 -8.02 14.41 9.18
C ASN A 12 -8.69 13.11 9.61
N ILE A 13 -8.27 12.00 8.98
CA ILE A 13 -8.71 10.65 9.34
C ILE A 13 -8.02 10.38 10.68
N GLU A 14 -8.75 10.52 11.77
CA GLU A 14 -8.32 9.98 13.05
C GLU A 14 -8.07 8.48 12.84
N VAL A 15 -6.81 8.09 12.94
CA VAL A 15 -6.41 6.68 12.79
C VAL A 15 -7.20 5.87 13.84
N ASN A 16 -8.12 5.03 13.37
CA ASN A 16 -8.87 4.14 14.25
C ASN A 16 -7.91 3.14 14.88
N LYS A 17 -7.48 3.45 16.12
CA LYS A 17 -6.50 2.65 16.88
C LYS A 17 -6.95 1.20 17.08
N ASP A 18 -8.25 0.98 17.25
CA ASP A 18 -8.77 -0.37 17.47
C ASP A 18 -8.70 -1.19 16.20
N LEU A 19 -8.97 -0.58 15.03
CA LEU A 19 -8.82 -1.23 13.75
C LEU A 19 -7.36 -1.55 13.45
N VAL A 20 -6.45 -0.60 13.64
CA VAL A 20 -5.02 -0.82 13.45
C VAL A 20 -4.54 -1.97 14.35
N ASN A 21 -4.89 -1.96 15.63
CA ASN A 21 -4.55 -3.02 16.58
C ASN A 21 -5.16 -4.37 16.19
N LYS A 22 -6.42 -4.39 15.74
CA LYS A 22 -7.09 -5.62 15.26
C LYS A 22 -6.38 -6.17 14.03
N THR A 23 -6.09 -5.31 13.03
CA THR A 23 -5.40 -5.68 11.79
C THR A 23 -4.03 -6.27 12.05
N ILE A 24 -3.26 -5.67 12.95
CA ILE A 24 -1.92 -6.16 13.31
C ILE A 24 -1.98 -7.53 13.99
N LYS A 25 -3.05 -7.85 14.71
CA LYS A 25 -3.25 -9.16 15.34
C LYS A 25 -3.68 -10.25 14.35
N GLU A 26 -4.29 -9.88 13.22
CA GLU A 26 -4.67 -10.83 12.19
C GLU A 26 -3.44 -11.31 11.41
N LYS A 27 -3.44 -12.59 11.03
CA LYS A 27 -2.34 -13.16 10.22
C LYS A 27 -2.45 -12.64 8.79
N THR A 28 -1.45 -11.87 8.36
CA THR A 28 -1.31 -11.44 6.98
C THR A 28 -0.46 -12.46 6.22
N PHE A 29 -0.87 -12.89 5.05
CA PHE A 29 -0.15 -13.88 4.20
C PHE A 29 0.04 -15.27 4.82
N GLY A 30 -0.95 -15.84 5.49
CA GLY A 30 -0.83 -17.20 6.04
C GLY A 30 0.42 -17.37 6.92
N THR A 31 0.49 -18.42 7.65
CA THR A 31 1.52 -18.67 8.67
C THR A 31 2.97 -18.70 8.15
N ASP A 32 3.18 -18.86 6.83
CA ASP A 32 4.51 -19.22 6.32
C ASP A 32 5.51 -18.08 6.21
N MET A 33 5.10 -16.85 5.87
CA MET A 33 6.08 -15.77 5.70
C MET A 33 6.49 -15.15 7.03
N SER A 34 5.56 -14.91 7.92
CA SER A 34 5.90 -14.48 9.29
C SER A 34 6.68 -15.56 10.02
N ALA A 35 6.30 -16.83 9.90
CA ALA A 35 6.98 -17.94 10.57
C ALA A 35 8.40 -18.21 10.04
N LYS A 36 8.66 -18.09 8.74
CA LYS A 36 10.01 -18.27 8.18
C LYS A 36 10.98 -17.13 8.52
N ILE A 37 10.46 -15.90 8.65
CA ILE A 37 11.26 -14.74 9.04
C ILE A 37 11.47 -14.71 10.56
N TRP A 38 10.52 -15.22 11.33
CA TRP A 38 10.38 -14.96 12.77
C TRP A 38 10.44 -16.20 13.65
N LYS A 39 10.99 -17.28 13.17
CA LYS A 39 11.02 -18.60 13.83
C LYS A 39 11.46 -18.62 15.29
N ASN A 40 11.86 -17.50 15.88
CA ASN A 40 12.47 -17.49 17.21
C ASN A 40 12.12 -16.34 18.18
N LYS A 41 11.20 -15.38 17.90
CA LYS A 41 10.95 -14.34 18.92
C LYS A 41 9.57 -13.67 18.77
N GLU A 42 8.55 -14.16 19.50
CA GLU A 42 7.27 -13.44 19.71
C GLU A 42 7.47 -11.98 20.18
N GLU A 43 8.49 -11.75 20.99
CA GLU A 43 8.89 -10.42 21.48
C GLU A 43 9.29 -9.46 20.36
N SER A 44 10.04 -9.94 19.36
CA SER A 44 10.42 -9.12 18.20
C SER A 44 9.21 -8.73 17.34
N ILE A 45 8.25 -9.63 17.20
CA ILE A 45 7.00 -9.35 16.47
C ILE A 45 6.19 -8.27 17.21
N LYS A 46 6.08 -8.39 18.52
CA LYS A 46 5.40 -7.40 19.38
C LYS A 46 6.06 -6.03 19.24
N THR A 47 7.38 -5.96 19.36
CA THR A 47 8.15 -4.71 19.23
C THR A 47 7.96 -4.05 17.87
N ILE A 48 7.99 -4.82 16.78
CA ILE A 48 7.75 -4.28 15.44
C ILE A 48 6.34 -3.67 15.33
N ARG A 49 5.34 -4.39 15.81
CA ARG A 49 3.94 -3.92 15.78
C ARG A 49 3.76 -2.62 16.57
N GLU A 50 4.32 -2.56 17.76
CA GLU A 50 4.26 -1.37 18.61
C GLU A 50 4.90 -0.15 17.93
N HIS A 51 6.04 -0.33 17.26
CA HIS A 51 6.70 0.76 16.52
C HIS A 51 5.93 1.19 15.27
N ILE A 52 5.28 0.26 14.56
CA ILE A 52 4.40 0.59 13.42
C ILE A 52 3.22 1.42 13.90
N VAL A 53 2.52 0.98 14.95
CA VAL A 53 1.38 1.71 15.53
C VAL A 53 1.82 3.10 15.97
N ALA A 54 2.89 3.19 16.76
CA ALA A 54 3.40 4.47 17.27
C ALA A 54 3.85 5.43 16.15
N GLY A 55 4.37 4.89 15.04
CA GLY A 55 4.70 5.67 13.85
C GLY A 55 3.45 6.21 13.17
N MET A 56 2.46 5.37 12.92
CA MET A 56 1.21 5.77 12.29
C MET A 56 0.43 6.78 13.13
N GLU A 57 0.41 6.64 14.46
CA GLU A 57 -0.18 7.61 15.38
C GLU A 57 0.47 9.01 15.31
N LYS A 58 1.75 9.06 14.92
CA LYS A 58 2.50 10.30 14.71
C LYS A 58 2.44 10.80 13.26
N ASN A 59 1.56 10.23 12.43
CA ASN A 59 1.48 10.48 10.99
C ASN A 59 2.80 10.19 10.23
N GLU A 60 3.65 9.30 10.76
CA GLU A 60 4.85 8.85 10.05
C GLU A 60 4.47 7.78 9.02
N SER A 61 4.49 8.16 7.76
CA SER A 61 4.13 7.29 6.63
C SER A 61 5.34 6.64 5.95
N ASN A 62 6.57 7.01 6.35
CA ASN A 62 7.77 6.47 5.72
C ASN A 62 8.24 5.18 6.40
N PRO A 63 8.10 4.01 5.75
CA PRO A 63 8.51 2.72 6.31
C PRO A 63 9.99 2.66 6.70
N ARG A 64 10.86 3.44 6.03
CA ARG A 64 12.29 3.48 6.35
C ARG A 64 12.57 4.17 7.67
N THR A 65 11.78 5.19 8.03
CA THR A 65 11.90 5.88 9.32
C THR A 65 11.52 4.92 10.44
N ILE A 66 10.36 4.25 10.32
CA ILE A 66 9.89 3.27 11.29
C ILE A 66 10.89 2.10 11.41
N ALA A 67 11.38 1.57 10.29
CA ALA A 67 12.37 0.49 10.30
C ALA A 67 13.70 0.90 10.97
N ARG A 68 14.10 2.16 10.87
CA ARG A 68 15.29 2.67 11.55
C ARG A 68 15.12 2.68 13.07
N GLU A 69 13.95 3.05 13.56
CA GLU A 69 13.67 3.01 15.00
C GLU A 69 13.64 1.57 15.53
N ILE A 70 13.00 0.66 14.78
CA ILE A 70 13.00 -0.77 15.11
C ILE A 70 14.42 -1.34 15.14
N ASN A 71 15.27 -0.94 14.21
CA ASN A 71 16.65 -1.45 14.12
C ASN A 71 17.56 -1.02 15.28
N LYS A 72 17.14 -0.03 16.09
CA LYS A 72 17.85 0.35 17.33
C LYS A 72 17.63 -0.66 18.46
N VAL A 73 16.53 -1.42 18.39
CA VAL A 73 16.10 -2.33 19.49
C VAL A 73 16.08 -3.81 19.05
N ILE A 74 16.11 -4.07 17.76
CA ILE A 74 16.14 -5.44 17.21
C ILE A 74 17.41 -5.62 16.37
N ASP A 75 18.22 -6.60 16.75
CA ASP A 75 19.41 -6.99 15.98
C ASP A 75 18.98 -7.83 14.76
N MET A 76 18.70 -7.14 13.67
CA MET A 76 18.34 -7.75 12.38
C MET A 76 18.79 -6.87 11.22
N GLU A 77 19.08 -7.50 10.08
CA GLU A 77 19.43 -6.77 8.87
C GLU A 77 18.33 -5.78 8.47
N ARG A 78 18.70 -4.53 8.36
CA ARG A 78 17.79 -3.41 8.13
C ARG A 78 16.84 -3.61 6.97
N TYR A 79 17.29 -4.18 5.84
CA TYR A 79 16.43 -4.42 4.68
C TYR A 79 15.30 -5.42 4.96
N LYS A 80 15.53 -6.40 5.86
CA LYS A 80 14.50 -7.35 6.30
C LYS A 80 13.43 -6.66 7.12
N ILE A 81 13.84 -5.78 8.03
CA ILE A 81 12.92 -4.96 8.82
C ILE A 81 12.11 -4.04 7.90
N GLU A 82 12.77 -3.31 6.99
CA GLU A 82 12.09 -2.42 6.03
C GLU A 82 11.04 -3.17 5.20
N ARG A 83 11.35 -4.38 4.77
CA ARG A 83 10.41 -5.22 3.98
C ARG A 83 9.17 -5.59 4.78
N VAL A 84 9.34 -6.01 6.04
CA VAL A 84 8.21 -6.36 6.92
C VAL A 84 7.37 -5.12 7.22
N VAL A 85 8.01 -4.04 7.68
CA VAL A 85 7.31 -2.79 8.00
C VAL A 85 6.50 -2.29 6.81
N ARG A 86 7.07 -2.27 5.62
CA ARG A 86 6.36 -1.83 4.40
C ARG A 86 5.14 -2.69 4.11
N THR A 87 5.27 -4.00 4.24
CA THR A 87 4.18 -4.94 3.95
C THR A 87 3.05 -4.80 4.97
N GLU A 88 3.37 -4.73 6.25
CA GLU A 88 2.38 -4.55 7.31
C GLU A 88 1.67 -3.20 7.20
N MET A 89 2.41 -2.12 6.95
CA MET A 89 1.81 -0.79 6.73
C MET A 89 0.86 -0.79 5.54
N ALA A 90 1.24 -1.43 4.41
CA ALA A 90 0.36 -1.53 3.24
C ALA A 90 -0.92 -2.32 3.56
N THR A 91 -0.82 -3.39 4.35
CA THR A 91 -2.00 -4.17 4.79
C THR A 91 -2.93 -3.34 5.66
N ILE A 92 -2.37 -2.59 6.61
CA ILE A 92 -3.14 -1.70 7.49
C ILE A 92 -3.83 -0.64 6.63
N GLN A 93 -3.08 -0.01 5.71
CA GLN A 93 -3.62 1.02 4.82
C GLN A 93 -4.81 0.49 4.01
N THR A 94 -4.69 -0.68 3.39
CA THR A 94 -5.78 -1.29 2.62
C THR A 94 -7.06 -1.51 3.45
N LYS A 95 -6.92 -1.87 4.72
CA LYS A 95 -8.09 -2.03 5.60
C LYS A 95 -8.72 -0.69 6.00
N LEU A 96 -7.89 0.32 6.25
CA LEU A 96 -8.36 1.68 6.49
C LEU A 96 -9.05 2.27 5.25
N ASP A 97 -8.49 2.00 4.06
CA ASP A 97 -9.10 2.41 2.80
C ASP A 97 -10.46 1.74 2.60
N LYS A 98 -10.58 0.42 2.87
CA LYS A 98 -11.86 -0.28 2.82
C LYS A 98 -12.91 0.34 3.72
N GLU A 99 -12.59 0.54 5.01
CA GLU A 99 -13.52 1.19 5.95
C GLU A 99 -13.89 2.62 5.50
N SER A 100 -12.92 3.35 4.97
CA SER A 100 -13.14 4.69 4.44
C SER A 100 -14.10 4.64 3.24
N TYR A 101 -13.87 3.74 2.27
CA TYR A 101 -14.74 3.59 1.10
C TYR A 101 -16.15 3.20 1.51
N GLU A 102 -16.31 2.24 2.42
CA GLU A 102 -17.60 1.83 2.96
C GLU A 102 -18.32 3.00 3.68
N SER A 103 -17.59 3.76 4.50
CA SER A 103 -18.16 4.89 5.26
C SER A 103 -18.62 6.05 4.38
N PHE A 104 -17.97 6.27 3.23
CA PHE A 104 -18.35 7.27 2.23
C PHE A 104 -19.32 6.73 1.17
N GLY A 105 -19.75 5.47 1.26
CA GLY A 105 -20.70 4.86 0.33
C GLY A 105 -20.11 4.51 -1.04
N PHE A 106 -18.79 4.36 -1.16
CA PHE A 106 -18.18 3.87 -2.39
C PHE A 106 -18.33 2.35 -2.50
N GLU A 107 -19.15 1.90 -3.44
CA GLU A 107 -19.43 0.48 -3.67
C GLU A 107 -18.26 -0.23 -4.37
N LYS A 108 -17.40 0.51 -5.07
CA LYS A 108 -16.30 -0.02 -5.87
C LYS A 108 -14.99 0.70 -5.59
N TYR A 109 -13.90 -0.03 -5.81
CA TYR A 109 -12.54 0.51 -5.82
C TYR A 109 -11.77 -0.01 -7.04
N GLN A 110 -10.69 0.67 -7.39
CA GLN A 110 -9.80 0.28 -8.47
C GLN A 110 -8.41 -0.02 -7.93
N PHE A 111 -7.78 -1.08 -8.44
CA PHE A 111 -6.41 -1.43 -8.14
C PHE A 111 -5.45 -0.57 -8.95
N ILE A 112 -4.45 -0.01 -8.29
CA ILE A 112 -3.46 0.90 -8.87
C ILE A 112 -2.06 0.34 -8.66
N ALA A 113 -1.44 -0.13 -9.73
CA ALA A 113 -0.04 -0.55 -9.69
C ALA A 113 0.90 0.65 -9.76
N THR A 114 2.07 0.51 -9.15
CA THR A 114 3.13 1.50 -9.28
C THR A 114 3.78 1.42 -10.67
N PHE A 115 3.84 2.50 -11.41
CA PHE A 115 4.49 2.55 -12.72
C PHE A 115 6.01 2.61 -12.58
N ASP A 116 6.65 1.46 -12.56
CA ASP A 116 8.11 1.31 -12.66
C ASP A 116 8.52 -0.10 -13.14
N ASN A 117 9.80 -0.25 -13.46
CA ASN A 117 10.37 -1.51 -13.97
C ASN A 117 10.54 -2.62 -12.91
N ARG A 118 10.13 -2.39 -11.65
CA ARG A 118 10.19 -3.37 -10.54
C ARG A 118 8.82 -3.85 -10.11
N THR A 119 7.77 -3.40 -10.76
CA THR A 119 6.41 -3.83 -10.49
C THR A 119 6.25 -5.29 -10.92
N SER A 120 5.71 -6.12 -10.03
CA SER A 120 5.54 -7.54 -10.30
C SER A 120 4.45 -7.80 -11.34
N GLU A 121 4.55 -8.92 -12.05
CA GLU A 121 3.55 -9.30 -13.06
C GLU A 121 2.13 -9.40 -12.48
N VAL A 122 2.00 -9.87 -11.23
CA VAL A 122 0.71 -9.90 -10.53
C VAL A 122 0.13 -8.49 -10.36
N CYS A 123 0.95 -7.52 -9.93
CA CYS A 123 0.46 -6.15 -9.78
C CYS A 123 0.16 -5.49 -11.14
N LYS A 124 0.95 -5.79 -12.17
CA LYS A 124 0.71 -5.29 -13.53
C LYS A 124 -0.62 -5.80 -14.09
N SER A 125 -0.90 -7.10 -13.90
CA SER A 125 -2.14 -7.71 -14.41
C SER A 125 -3.41 -7.23 -13.70
N LEU A 126 -3.29 -6.71 -12.49
CA LEU A 126 -4.41 -6.17 -11.72
C LEU A 126 -4.58 -4.65 -11.91
N ASP A 127 -3.63 -4.00 -12.58
CA ASP A 127 -3.67 -2.55 -12.74
C ASP A 127 -4.89 -2.10 -13.54
N GLY A 128 -5.67 -1.20 -12.95
CA GLY A 128 -6.88 -0.69 -13.57
C GLY A 128 -8.13 -1.55 -13.30
N GLU A 129 -7.98 -2.77 -12.77
CA GLU A 129 -9.10 -3.64 -12.45
C GLU A 129 -9.98 -3.04 -11.36
N VAL A 130 -11.30 -3.18 -11.51
CA VAL A 130 -12.31 -2.62 -10.61
C VAL A 130 -13.04 -3.75 -9.88
N TYR A 131 -13.13 -3.64 -8.57
CA TYR A 131 -13.74 -4.62 -7.68
C TYR A 131 -14.77 -3.99 -6.76
N ASN A 132 -15.67 -4.82 -6.20
CA ASN A 132 -16.60 -4.36 -5.16
C ASN A 132 -15.86 -4.15 -3.83
N THR A 133 -16.19 -3.07 -3.12
CA THR A 133 -15.53 -2.72 -1.85
C THR A 133 -15.73 -3.78 -0.77
N ASN A 134 -16.92 -4.40 -0.71
CA ASN A 134 -17.21 -5.46 0.26
C ASN A 134 -16.34 -6.73 0.07
N GLU A 135 -15.84 -6.98 -1.15
CA GLU A 135 -14.98 -8.11 -1.50
C GLU A 135 -13.48 -7.78 -1.38
N MET A 136 -13.13 -6.57 -0.92
CA MET A 136 -11.75 -6.12 -0.84
C MET A 136 -10.93 -6.94 0.15
N GLU A 137 -9.89 -7.62 -0.36
CA GLU A 137 -9.03 -8.52 0.41
C GLU A 137 -7.57 -8.38 -0.02
N SER A 138 -6.69 -8.07 0.95
CA SER A 138 -5.25 -7.98 0.71
C SER A 138 -4.65 -9.31 0.28
N GLY A 139 -3.88 -9.29 -0.82
CA GLY A 139 -3.25 -10.49 -1.39
C GLY A 139 -4.13 -11.25 -2.37
N VAL A 140 -5.39 -10.84 -2.56
CA VAL A 140 -6.34 -11.42 -3.52
C VAL A 140 -6.66 -10.42 -4.62
N ASN A 141 -7.30 -9.31 -4.29
CA ASN A 141 -7.70 -8.25 -5.21
C ASN A 141 -7.29 -6.85 -4.77
N ALA A 142 -6.67 -6.72 -3.60
CA ALA A 142 -6.15 -5.47 -3.05
C ALA A 142 -4.71 -5.62 -2.56
N ALA A 143 -3.95 -4.53 -2.60
CA ALA A 143 -2.57 -4.50 -2.11
C ALA A 143 -2.51 -4.75 -0.58
N PRO A 144 -1.39 -5.29 -0.06
CA PRO A 144 -0.23 -5.77 -0.79
C PRO A 144 -0.44 -7.16 -1.38
N MET A 145 -0.08 -7.36 -2.65
CA MET A 145 -0.16 -8.66 -3.34
C MET A 145 1.02 -9.58 -2.98
N HIS A 146 2.10 -9.01 -2.49
CA HIS A 146 3.35 -9.70 -2.16
C HIS A 146 4.17 -8.84 -1.18
N PRO A 147 5.20 -9.40 -0.54
CA PRO A 147 6.09 -8.61 0.31
C PRO A 147 6.73 -7.44 -0.43
N ASN A 148 6.77 -6.29 0.25
CA ASN A 148 7.32 -5.05 -0.32
C ASN A 148 6.53 -4.51 -1.52
N CYS A 149 5.26 -4.88 -1.64
CA CYS A 149 4.34 -4.33 -2.63
C CYS A 149 4.24 -2.80 -2.49
N ARG A 150 4.09 -2.11 -3.62
CA ARG A 150 3.97 -0.64 -3.67
C ARG A 150 2.68 -0.19 -4.36
N SER A 151 1.89 -1.14 -4.81
CA SER A 151 0.55 -0.89 -5.36
C SER A 151 -0.40 -0.41 -4.26
N THR A 152 -1.47 0.22 -4.66
CA THR A 152 -2.52 0.73 -3.76
C THR A 152 -3.89 0.55 -4.38
N THR A 153 -4.91 1.10 -3.76
CA THR A 153 -6.27 1.17 -4.29
C THR A 153 -6.79 2.60 -4.23
N ILE A 154 -7.78 2.91 -5.03
CA ILE A 154 -8.55 4.15 -4.94
C ILE A 154 -10.04 3.86 -5.04
N ALA A 155 -10.87 4.70 -4.42
CA ALA A 155 -12.31 4.63 -4.61
C ALA A 155 -12.67 4.83 -6.09
N TYR A 156 -13.56 4.01 -6.63
CA TYR A 156 -13.97 4.08 -8.03
C TYR A 156 -15.42 4.55 -8.14
N PHE A 157 -15.65 5.49 -9.06
CA PHE A 157 -16.97 5.93 -9.51
C PHE A 157 -16.88 6.31 -11.01
N ASP A 158 -17.99 6.19 -11.72
CA ASP A 158 -18.03 6.45 -13.16
C ASP A 158 -17.58 7.88 -13.49
N GLY A 159 -16.66 8.01 -14.46
CA GLY A 159 -16.07 9.29 -14.84
C GLY A 159 -14.90 9.76 -13.96
N ASN A 160 -14.40 8.90 -13.08
CA ASN A 160 -13.22 9.22 -12.28
C ASN A 160 -11.95 9.17 -13.15
N PHE A 161 -11.34 10.33 -13.34
CA PHE A 161 -10.03 10.48 -13.99
C PHE A 161 -9.04 11.02 -12.96
N TYR A 162 -7.92 10.33 -12.78
CA TYR A 162 -6.82 10.79 -11.93
C TYR A 162 -5.52 10.73 -12.71
N GLU A 163 -4.72 11.73 -12.49
CA GLU A 163 -3.36 11.79 -12.99
C GLU A 163 -2.52 10.72 -12.28
N ARG A 164 -1.73 10.00 -13.04
CA ARG A 164 -0.83 8.98 -12.53
C ARG A 164 0.62 9.45 -12.65
N ALA A 165 1.40 9.19 -11.64
CA ALA A 165 2.84 9.36 -11.69
C ALA A 165 3.53 8.03 -11.96
N GLY A 166 4.58 8.07 -12.76
CA GLY A 166 5.41 6.91 -13.08
C GLY A 166 6.89 7.26 -13.04
N ARG A 167 7.72 6.24 -13.08
CA ARG A 167 9.16 6.42 -13.13
C ARG A 167 9.64 6.47 -14.57
N ASN A 168 10.20 7.59 -14.98
CA ASN A 168 10.95 7.67 -16.22
C ASN A 168 12.22 6.82 -16.12
N ILE A 169 12.36 5.82 -17.00
CA ILE A 169 13.42 4.82 -16.89
C ILE A 169 14.78 5.43 -17.27
N GLU A 170 14.80 6.35 -18.23
CA GLU A 170 16.04 6.98 -18.69
C GLU A 170 16.61 7.95 -17.64
N SER A 171 15.74 8.84 -17.10
CA SER A 171 16.15 9.81 -16.08
C SER A 171 16.18 9.24 -14.66
N GLY A 172 15.49 8.13 -14.41
CA GLY A 172 15.30 7.53 -13.10
C GLY A 172 14.44 8.38 -12.15
N LYS A 173 13.81 9.45 -12.62
CA LYS A 173 12.96 10.34 -11.82
C LYS A 173 11.49 9.95 -11.90
N TRP A 174 10.73 10.35 -10.89
CA TRP A 174 9.27 10.32 -10.92
C TRP A 174 8.77 11.55 -11.66
N GLU A 175 7.80 11.34 -12.54
CA GLU A 175 7.14 12.40 -13.31
C GLU A 175 5.66 12.07 -13.50
N ASP A 176 4.85 13.10 -13.72
CA ASP A 176 3.45 12.91 -14.03
C ASP A 176 3.34 12.32 -15.45
N MET A 177 2.54 11.27 -15.57
CA MET A 177 2.29 10.62 -16.86
C MET A 177 1.29 11.43 -17.68
N SER A 178 1.43 11.37 -19.00
CA SER A 178 0.44 11.97 -19.90
C SER A 178 -0.93 11.31 -19.73
N ASP A 179 -1.99 12.03 -20.09
CA ASP A 179 -3.38 11.56 -19.99
C ASP A 179 -3.67 10.27 -20.77
N ASP A 180 -2.80 9.93 -21.72
CA ASP A 180 -2.89 8.69 -22.53
C ASP A 180 -2.37 7.46 -21.77
N ILE A 181 -1.58 7.65 -20.72
CA ILE A 181 -1.00 6.56 -19.90
C ILE A 181 -1.93 6.25 -18.73
N LYS A 182 -2.93 5.42 -18.96
CA LYS A 182 -3.95 5.06 -17.97
C LYS A 182 -3.69 3.74 -17.26
N THR A 183 -3.04 2.81 -17.94
CA THR A 183 -2.77 1.46 -17.43
C THR A 183 -1.28 1.16 -17.40
N PHE A 184 -0.89 0.09 -16.67
CA PHE A 184 0.48 -0.39 -16.71
C PHE A 184 0.91 -0.80 -18.13
N GLY A 185 0.01 -1.37 -18.92
CA GLY A 185 0.29 -1.73 -20.30
C GLY A 185 0.61 -0.51 -21.20
N ASP A 186 -0.04 0.63 -20.96
CA ASP A 186 0.29 1.88 -21.65
C ASP A 186 1.70 2.36 -21.27
N TYR A 187 2.01 2.34 -19.98
CA TYR A 187 3.32 2.66 -19.44
C TYR A 187 4.42 1.74 -20.00
N GLU A 188 4.19 0.42 -20.08
CA GLU A 188 5.16 -0.52 -20.64
C GLU A 188 5.48 -0.18 -22.10
N ARG A 189 4.47 0.08 -22.93
CA ARG A 189 4.67 0.43 -24.34
C ARG A 189 5.48 1.70 -24.52
N GLU A 190 5.21 2.71 -23.69
CA GLU A 190 5.86 4.03 -23.84
C GLU A 190 7.25 4.09 -23.21
N TYR A 191 7.47 3.41 -22.08
CA TYR A 191 8.67 3.60 -21.25
C TYR A 191 9.55 2.36 -21.09
N LEU A 192 9.05 1.14 -21.32
CA LEU A 192 9.82 -0.08 -21.06
C LEU A 192 10.24 -0.82 -22.34
N TRP A 193 9.52 -0.66 -23.45
CA TRP A 193 9.77 -1.41 -24.68
C TRP A 193 10.52 -0.60 -25.77
N LYS A 194 11.09 0.52 -25.40
CA LYS A 194 11.94 1.35 -26.28
C LYS A 194 13.35 0.83 -26.38
#